data_39d738d479c8a018b73f67e7914e2a38
#
_entry.id   39d738d479c8a018b73f67e7914e2a38
#
_cell.length_a   1.000
_cell.length_b   1.000
_cell.length_c   1.000
_cell.angle_alpha   90.00
_cell.angle_beta   90.00
_cell.angle_gamma   90.00
#
_symmetry.space_group_name_H-M   'P 1'
#
loop_
_entity.id
_entity.type
_entity.pdbx_description
1 polymer ?
#
loop_
_entity_poly.entity_id
_entity_poly.type
_entity_poly.pdbx_seq_one_letter_code
_entity_poly.pdbx_strand_id
1 'polypeptide(L)'
;MKFKIEAQAENTAARAGIISTAHGEIPTPIFMPVGTVGSVKAVHQCELRDDVKAAIILGNTYHLYLRPGMEIIEKAGGLHKFIGWERPILTDSGGFQVFSLSSNRKLKEEGAWFRSHIDGSKHLFTPEKVVDIQRSIGSDIMMALDECPPGTSDYDYARKSLSLTHRWLERGWKHFNETSPKYGFSQAFFPIVQGCVYPDLRRESAKFVADLGAEGNAIGGLAVGEPAEKMYEMIEVVNDILPEGKPRYLMGVGTPANILEAVDRGVDMMDCVMPTRNGRNGMLFTSRGIMNMRNKKWADDFSPLDEEGTAWVDHEYSKAYVRHLFVANEILAMQIASIHNLAFYLWLVTEARQHIISGDFKQWKEEMVVRVTNRL
;
A
#
# COMPACT_ATOMS: atom_id res chain seq x y z
N MET A 1 2.90 9.51 16.51
CA MET A 1 3.00 8.06 16.19
C MET A 1 4.22 7.46 16.88
N LYS A 2 4.21 6.16 17.23
CA LYS A 2 5.38 5.45 17.81
C LYS A 2 5.56 4.13 17.07
N PHE A 3 6.81 3.68 16.97
CA PHE A 3 7.15 2.36 16.42
C PHE A 3 8.04 1.62 17.41
N LYS A 4 7.70 0.36 17.68
CA LYS A 4 8.47 -0.52 18.58
C LYS A 4 8.74 -1.82 17.86
N ILE A 5 10.01 -2.18 17.68
CA ILE A 5 10.43 -3.50 17.20
C ILE A 5 10.31 -4.49 18.36
N GLU A 6 9.71 -5.64 18.12
CA GLU A 6 9.50 -6.71 19.10
C GLU A 6 10.40 -7.91 18.84
N ALA A 7 10.69 -8.21 17.56
CA ALA A 7 11.60 -9.27 17.16
C ALA A 7 12.28 -8.93 15.83
N GLN A 8 13.46 -9.51 15.61
CA GLN A 8 14.21 -9.47 14.36
C GLN A 8 14.68 -10.89 14.03
N ALA A 9 14.65 -11.25 12.75
CA ALA A 9 15.16 -12.53 12.29
C ALA A 9 16.70 -12.53 12.28
N GLU A 10 17.32 -13.63 12.69
CA GLU A 10 18.78 -13.70 12.85
C GLU A 10 19.57 -13.60 11.52
N ASN A 11 19.02 -14.10 10.43
CA ASN A 11 19.73 -14.27 9.16
C ASN A 11 19.17 -13.42 8.01
N THR A 12 18.30 -12.48 8.31
CA THR A 12 17.69 -11.55 7.34
C THR A 12 17.45 -10.19 7.99
N ALA A 13 17.03 -9.19 7.22
CA ALA A 13 16.63 -7.90 7.77
C ALA A 13 15.16 -7.88 8.25
N ALA A 14 14.44 -9.01 8.19
CA ALA A 14 13.04 -9.09 8.56
C ALA A 14 12.84 -8.79 10.05
N ARG A 15 11.80 -8.00 10.32
CA ARG A 15 11.48 -7.57 11.69
C ARG A 15 9.98 -7.54 11.95
N ALA A 16 9.59 -7.87 13.15
CA ALA A 16 8.24 -7.73 13.67
C ALA A 16 8.17 -6.57 14.64
N GLY A 17 7.16 -5.72 14.53
CA GLY A 17 6.98 -4.57 15.40
C GLY A 17 5.51 -4.15 15.53
N ILE A 18 5.30 -3.04 16.24
CA ILE A 18 3.99 -2.41 16.41
C ILE A 18 4.12 -0.91 16.13
N ILE A 19 3.27 -0.40 15.24
CA ILE A 19 3.07 1.03 15.03
C ILE A 19 1.83 1.44 15.83
N SER A 20 2.00 2.40 16.75
CA SER A 20 0.87 2.97 17.52
C SER A 20 0.45 4.30 16.91
N THR A 21 -0.83 4.40 16.52
CA THR A 21 -1.47 5.60 15.98
C THR A 21 -2.59 6.09 16.90
N ALA A 22 -3.26 7.15 16.50
CA ALA A 22 -4.41 7.68 17.26
C ALA A 22 -5.64 6.73 17.19
N HIS A 23 -5.78 5.95 16.12
CA HIS A 23 -6.91 5.03 15.91
C HIS A 23 -6.56 3.55 16.16
N GLY A 24 -5.42 3.26 16.78
CA GLY A 24 -5.06 1.91 17.19
C GLY A 24 -3.65 1.48 16.80
N GLU A 25 -3.37 0.22 17.07
CA GLU A 25 -2.09 -0.42 16.82
C GLU A 25 -2.09 -1.18 15.49
N ILE A 26 -0.95 -1.15 14.81
CA ILE A 26 -0.72 -1.83 13.55
C ILE A 26 0.45 -2.80 13.76
N PRO A 27 0.19 -4.10 13.89
CA PRO A 27 1.25 -5.11 13.89
C PRO A 27 1.95 -5.14 12.53
N THR A 28 3.28 -5.16 12.53
CA THR A 28 4.09 -5.25 11.31
C THR A 28 4.88 -6.57 11.27
N PRO A 29 5.21 -7.10 10.07
CA PRO A 29 4.85 -6.57 8.73
C PRO A 29 3.33 -6.54 8.49
N ILE A 30 2.87 -5.58 7.67
CA ILE A 30 1.44 -5.39 7.38
C ILE A 30 1.19 -5.12 5.90
N PHE A 31 0.12 -5.68 5.36
CA PHE A 31 -0.43 -5.31 4.06
C PHE A 31 -1.67 -4.42 4.25
N MET A 32 -1.74 -3.32 3.51
CA MET A 32 -2.83 -2.34 3.60
C MET A 32 -3.81 -2.50 2.43
N PRO A 33 -5.06 -2.92 2.66
CA PRO A 33 -6.10 -2.89 1.63
C PRO A 33 -6.33 -1.49 1.08
N VAL A 34 -6.43 -1.35 -0.26
CA VAL A 34 -6.58 -0.06 -0.92
C VAL A 34 -8.05 0.31 -1.07
N GLY A 35 -8.45 1.36 -0.34
CA GLY A 35 -9.78 1.99 -0.39
C GLY A 35 -9.76 3.30 -1.19
N THR A 36 -9.63 3.23 -2.51
CA THR A 36 -9.38 4.36 -3.43
C THR A 36 -10.26 5.59 -3.19
N VAL A 37 -11.56 5.40 -3.01
CA VAL A 37 -12.54 6.48 -2.74
C VAL A 37 -13.18 6.33 -1.36
N GLY A 38 -12.40 5.89 -0.37
CA GLY A 38 -12.92 5.53 0.95
C GLY A 38 -13.64 4.18 0.98
N SER A 39 -13.49 3.35 -0.06
CA SER A 39 -14.09 2.03 -0.17
C SER A 39 -13.11 1.04 -0.77
N VAL A 40 -12.84 -0.04 -0.08
CA VAL A 40 -12.14 -1.21 -0.64
C VAL A 40 -13.13 -1.93 -1.56
N LYS A 41 -12.71 -2.12 -2.82
CA LYS A 41 -13.63 -2.56 -3.88
C LYS A 41 -14.27 -3.91 -3.58
N ALA A 42 -15.61 -3.94 -3.59
CA ALA A 42 -16.46 -5.11 -3.39
C ALA A 42 -16.38 -5.73 -1.97
N VAL A 43 -16.00 -4.96 -0.95
CA VAL A 43 -15.89 -5.43 0.44
C VAL A 43 -16.47 -4.38 1.39
N HIS A 44 -17.33 -4.80 2.31
CA HIS A 44 -17.88 -3.93 3.35
C HIS A 44 -16.85 -3.69 4.46
N GLN A 45 -16.99 -2.55 5.19
CA GLN A 45 -16.10 -2.23 6.31
C GLN A 45 -16.16 -3.26 7.44
N CYS A 46 -17.32 -3.85 7.70
CA CYS A 46 -17.44 -4.93 8.68
C CYS A 46 -16.66 -6.18 8.27
N GLU A 47 -16.71 -6.58 7.00
CA GLU A 47 -15.92 -7.69 6.47
C GLU A 47 -14.41 -7.40 6.52
N LEU A 48 -14.00 -6.16 6.19
CA LEU A 48 -12.60 -5.75 6.34
C LEU A 48 -12.11 -5.81 7.78
N ARG A 49 -12.99 -5.44 8.73
CA ARG A 49 -12.66 -5.41 10.14
C ARG A 49 -12.67 -6.80 10.77
N ASP A 50 -13.71 -7.59 10.51
CA ASP A 50 -14.02 -8.79 11.28
C ASP A 50 -13.51 -10.09 10.60
N ASP A 51 -13.56 -10.16 9.26
CA ASP A 51 -13.15 -11.34 8.49
C ASP A 51 -11.73 -11.18 7.95
N VAL A 52 -11.47 -10.12 7.19
CA VAL A 52 -10.15 -9.82 6.62
C VAL A 52 -9.16 -9.38 7.71
N LYS A 53 -9.67 -8.84 8.84
CA LYS A 53 -8.88 -8.37 10.00
C LYS A 53 -7.87 -7.27 9.64
N ALA A 54 -8.20 -6.41 8.68
CA ALA A 54 -7.33 -5.30 8.30
C ALA A 54 -7.10 -4.35 9.48
N ALA A 55 -5.85 -4.17 9.90
CA ALA A 55 -5.48 -3.23 10.96
C ALA A 55 -5.43 -1.78 10.48
N ILE A 56 -5.23 -1.57 9.19
CA ILE A 56 -5.11 -0.27 8.52
C ILE A 56 -5.60 -0.39 7.08
N ILE A 57 -6.15 0.69 6.53
CA ILE A 57 -6.48 0.80 5.10
C ILE A 57 -5.79 2.01 4.48
N LEU A 58 -5.65 2.00 3.15
CA LEU A 58 -5.09 3.12 2.39
C LEU A 58 -6.19 3.83 1.60
N GLY A 59 -6.27 5.16 1.74
CA GLY A 59 -7.12 6.05 0.95
C GLY A 59 -6.30 6.84 -0.09
N ASN A 60 -6.88 7.13 -1.27
CA ASN A 60 -6.18 7.92 -2.28
C ASN A 60 -6.60 9.39 -2.24
N THR A 61 -5.68 10.26 -1.89
CA THR A 61 -5.88 11.71 -1.76
C THR A 61 -6.42 12.34 -3.03
N TYR A 62 -5.88 11.99 -4.21
CA TYR A 62 -6.36 12.51 -5.50
C TYR A 62 -7.85 12.24 -5.73
N HIS A 63 -8.27 11.01 -5.51
CA HIS A 63 -9.66 10.61 -5.75
C HIS A 63 -10.61 11.24 -4.73
N LEU A 64 -10.25 11.25 -3.45
CA LEU A 64 -11.05 11.85 -2.38
C LEU A 64 -11.16 13.37 -2.52
N TYR A 65 -10.10 14.04 -2.98
CA TYR A 65 -10.11 15.47 -3.30
C TYR A 65 -11.08 15.82 -4.43
N LEU A 66 -11.13 15.02 -5.50
CA LEU A 66 -12.04 15.26 -6.61
C LEU A 66 -13.48 14.84 -6.27
N ARG A 67 -13.67 13.77 -5.50
CA ARG A 67 -14.97 13.26 -5.12
C ARG A 67 -14.87 12.41 -3.85
N PRO A 68 -15.58 12.75 -2.75
CA PRO A 68 -16.66 13.72 -2.68
C PRO A 68 -16.20 15.18 -2.58
N GLY A 69 -14.89 15.43 -2.39
CA GLY A 69 -14.33 16.74 -2.13
C GLY A 69 -14.17 17.03 -0.64
N MET A 70 -13.27 17.96 -0.31
CA MET A 70 -12.88 18.22 1.07
C MET A 70 -14.01 18.81 1.92
N GLU A 71 -14.86 19.65 1.33
CA GLU A 71 -16.01 20.23 2.06
C GLU A 71 -16.94 19.17 2.65
N ILE A 72 -17.22 18.11 1.89
CA ILE A 72 -18.10 17.02 2.35
C ILE A 72 -17.40 16.19 3.43
N ILE A 73 -16.12 15.86 3.24
CA ILE A 73 -15.35 15.08 4.23
C ILE A 73 -15.21 15.86 5.54
N GLU A 74 -14.96 17.17 5.49
CA GLU A 74 -14.87 18.02 6.68
C GLU A 74 -16.20 18.12 7.43
N LYS A 75 -17.31 18.29 6.71
CA LYS A 75 -18.66 18.29 7.32
C LYS A 75 -18.99 16.97 8.00
N ALA A 76 -18.49 15.85 7.47
CA ALA A 76 -18.64 14.54 8.10
C ALA A 76 -17.76 14.35 9.36
N GLY A 77 -16.76 15.22 9.58
CA GLY A 77 -15.79 15.12 10.67
C GLY A 77 -14.62 14.19 10.35
N GLY A 78 -14.17 14.18 9.08
CA GLY A 78 -13.05 13.40 8.58
C GLY A 78 -13.46 12.09 7.90
N LEU A 79 -12.48 11.46 7.22
CA LEU A 79 -12.72 10.24 6.45
C LEU A 79 -13.17 9.08 7.31
N HIS A 80 -12.61 8.90 8.52
CA HIS A 80 -13.01 7.84 9.46
C HIS A 80 -14.53 7.83 9.69
N LYS A 81 -15.10 8.99 10.04
CA LYS A 81 -16.54 9.13 10.26
C LYS A 81 -17.33 9.01 8.97
N PHE A 82 -16.82 9.56 7.87
CA PHE A 82 -17.49 9.53 6.57
C PHE A 82 -17.73 8.12 6.06
N ILE A 83 -16.76 7.21 6.26
CA ILE A 83 -16.84 5.83 5.77
C ILE A 83 -17.19 4.79 6.84
N GLY A 84 -17.34 5.19 8.11
CA GLY A 84 -17.60 4.26 9.22
C GLY A 84 -16.42 3.32 9.51
N TRP A 85 -15.17 3.82 9.47
CA TRP A 85 -13.96 3.07 9.76
C TRP A 85 -13.24 3.62 10.97
N GLU A 86 -13.07 2.82 12.02
CA GLU A 86 -12.53 3.24 13.31
C GLU A 86 -11.05 2.91 13.53
N ARG A 87 -10.43 2.18 12.58
CA ARG A 87 -9.03 1.79 12.63
C ARG A 87 -8.15 2.77 11.82
N PRO A 88 -6.81 2.67 11.91
CA PRO A 88 -5.90 3.55 11.20
C PRO A 88 -6.17 3.67 9.70
N ILE A 89 -5.90 4.87 9.16
CA ILE A 89 -5.93 5.18 7.73
C ILE A 89 -4.58 5.81 7.35
N LEU A 90 -3.98 5.32 6.27
CA LEU A 90 -2.92 6.00 5.56
C LEU A 90 -3.50 6.64 4.29
N THR A 91 -3.10 7.87 3.96
CA THR A 91 -3.40 8.45 2.64
C THR A 91 -2.14 8.66 1.84
N ASP A 92 -2.17 8.28 0.54
CA ASP A 92 -1.13 8.67 -0.39
C ASP A 92 -1.14 10.19 -0.65
N SER A 93 -0.14 10.70 -1.37
CA SER A 93 -0.07 12.13 -1.72
C SER A 93 -0.97 12.52 -2.90
N GLY A 94 -1.45 11.54 -3.67
CA GLY A 94 -2.12 11.74 -4.96
C GLY A 94 -1.15 11.99 -6.12
N GLY A 95 0.16 12.06 -5.88
CA GLY A 95 1.18 12.29 -6.91
C GLY A 95 1.12 11.25 -8.03
N PHE A 96 1.16 9.96 -7.69
CA PHE A 96 1.10 8.88 -8.68
C PHE A 96 -0.16 8.94 -9.55
N GLN A 97 -1.32 9.27 -8.99
CA GLN A 97 -2.58 9.38 -9.75
C GLN A 97 -2.56 10.58 -10.70
N VAL A 98 -1.97 11.69 -10.30
CA VAL A 98 -1.72 12.84 -11.20
C VAL A 98 -0.85 12.41 -12.37
N PHE A 99 0.16 11.54 -12.14
CA PHE A 99 1.03 11.04 -13.20
C PHE A 99 0.36 10.01 -14.10
N SER A 100 -0.41 9.09 -13.54
CA SER A 100 -0.96 7.94 -14.27
C SER A 100 -2.30 8.23 -14.97
N LEU A 101 -3.12 9.14 -14.43
CA LEU A 101 -4.48 9.40 -14.92
C LEU A 101 -4.62 10.68 -15.73
N SER A 102 -3.65 11.58 -15.70
CA SER A 102 -3.73 12.85 -16.41
C SER A 102 -2.78 12.88 -17.62
N SER A 103 -3.35 12.83 -18.83
CA SER A 103 -2.60 12.97 -20.10
C SER A 103 -2.00 14.38 -20.29
N ASN A 104 -2.55 15.39 -19.60
CA ASN A 104 -2.17 16.81 -19.72
C ASN A 104 -1.65 17.36 -18.39
N ARG A 105 -0.70 16.66 -17.76
CA ARG A 105 -0.02 17.15 -16.56
C ARG A 105 1.14 18.07 -16.91
N LYS A 106 1.41 19.04 -16.05
CA LYS A 106 2.61 19.89 -16.12
C LYS A 106 3.24 19.97 -14.73
N LEU A 107 4.48 19.52 -14.65
CA LEU A 107 5.28 19.63 -13.44
C LEU A 107 6.04 20.95 -13.48
N LYS A 108 6.02 21.64 -12.37
CA LYS A 108 6.75 22.89 -12.16
C LYS A 108 7.27 22.91 -10.74
N GLU A 109 8.16 23.85 -10.45
CA GLU A 109 8.68 24.06 -9.09
C GLU A 109 7.55 24.27 -8.06
N GLU A 110 6.49 24.96 -8.44
CA GLU A 110 5.35 25.24 -7.56
C GLU A 110 4.53 23.99 -7.20
N GLY A 111 4.48 22.97 -8.10
CA GLY A 111 3.68 21.77 -7.92
C GLY A 111 3.28 21.11 -9.24
N ALA A 112 2.33 20.19 -9.15
CA ALA A 112 1.78 19.40 -10.26
C ALA A 112 0.44 19.97 -10.72
N TRP A 113 0.40 20.51 -11.95
CA TRP A 113 -0.83 20.89 -12.63
C TRP A 113 -1.44 19.70 -13.35
N PHE A 114 -2.75 19.51 -13.22
CA PHE A 114 -3.46 18.42 -13.89
C PHE A 114 -4.91 18.80 -14.23
N ARG A 115 -5.52 17.98 -15.08
CA ARG A 115 -6.96 18.03 -15.34
C ARG A 115 -7.65 16.85 -14.65
N SER A 116 -8.76 17.14 -14.00
CA SER A 116 -9.65 16.12 -13.44
C SER A 116 -10.11 15.16 -14.54
N HIS A 117 -10.00 13.86 -14.28
CA HIS A 117 -10.52 12.81 -15.17
C HIS A 117 -12.07 12.72 -15.13
N ILE A 118 -12.72 13.41 -14.19
CA ILE A 118 -14.17 13.38 -13.98
C ILE A 118 -14.85 14.41 -14.87
N ASP A 119 -14.35 15.65 -14.89
CA ASP A 119 -15.02 16.82 -15.51
C ASP A 119 -14.07 17.71 -16.31
N GLY A 120 -12.77 17.37 -16.37
CA GLY A 120 -11.76 18.13 -17.11
C GLY A 120 -11.31 19.44 -16.45
N SER A 121 -11.82 19.79 -15.25
CA SER A 121 -11.42 20.98 -14.50
C SER A 121 -9.92 21.00 -14.21
N LYS A 122 -9.32 22.17 -14.13
CA LYS A 122 -7.88 22.35 -13.87
C LYS A 122 -7.62 22.45 -12.38
N HIS A 123 -6.63 21.71 -11.92
CA HIS A 123 -6.19 21.69 -10.53
C HIS A 123 -4.69 21.84 -10.42
N LEU A 124 -4.24 22.31 -9.25
CA LEU A 124 -2.84 22.37 -8.87
C LEU A 124 -2.68 21.67 -7.52
N PHE A 125 -1.81 20.69 -7.44
CA PHE A 125 -1.29 20.13 -6.21
C PHE A 125 0.07 20.74 -5.93
N THR A 126 0.17 21.58 -4.89
CA THR A 126 1.44 21.99 -4.30
C THR A 126 1.72 21.10 -3.09
N PRO A 127 2.98 21.00 -2.65
CA PRO A 127 3.31 20.27 -1.42
C PRO A 127 2.47 20.70 -0.21
N GLU A 128 2.28 22.01 -0.04
CA GLU A 128 1.48 22.58 1.06
C GLU A 128 0.00 22.17 0.93
N LYS A 129 -0.57 22.34 -0.26
CA LYS A 129 -1.97 21.99 -0.52
C LYS A 129 -2.26 20.50 -0.28
N VAL A 130 -1.32 19.63 -0.63
CA VAL A 130 -1.47 18.18 -0.40
C VAL A 130 -1.47 17.86 1.09
N VAL A 131 -0.66 18.57 1.89
CA VAL A 131 -0.74 18.48 3.37
C VAL A 131 -2.12 18.94 3.86
N ASP A 132 -2.63 20.09 3.40
CA ASP A 132 -3.95 20.61 3.80
C ASP A 132 -5.09 19.67 3.44
N ILE A 133 -5.03 19.04 2.25
CA ILE A 133 -6.01 18.04 1.82
C ILE A 133 -6.00 16.83 2.77
N GLN A 134 -4.82 16.30 3.10
CA GLN A 134 -4.69 15.16 4.01
C GLN A 134 -5.06 15.53 5.46
N ARG A 135 -4.83 16.79 5.88
CA ARG A 135 -5.38 17.33 7.15
C ARG A 135 -6.90 17.30 7.14
N SER A 136 -7.54 17.65 6.02
CA SER A 136 -8.99 17.62 5.86
C SER A 136 -9.54 16.20 5.79
N ILE A 137 -8.80 15.27 5.18
CA ILE A 137 -9.14 13.84 5.20
C ILE A 137 -9.05 13.29 6.63
N GLY A 138 -8.03 13.70 7.40
CA GLY A 138 -7.82 13.23 8.77
C GLY A 138 -7.27 11.80 8.84
N SER A 139 -6.36 11.42 7.94
CA SER A 139 -5.64 10.15 8.01
C SER A 139 -4.63 10.12 9.16
N ASP A 140 -4.32 8.95 9.71
CA ASP A 140 -3.29 8.79 10.75
C ASP A 140 -1.88 9.00 10.18
N ILE A 141 -1.66 8.54 8.95
CA ILE A 141 -0.39 8.65 8.23
C ILE A 141 -0.62 9.37 6.92
N MET A 142 0.12 10.45 6.70
CA MET A 142 0.08 11.31 5.53
C MET A 142 1.36 11.13 4.72
N MET A 143 1.24 11.05 3.39
CA MET A 143 2.39 10.90 2.50
C MET A 143 2.82 12.24 1.89
N ALA A 144 4.13 12.43 1.75
CA ALA A 144 4.69 13.58 1.03
C ALA A 144 4.29 13.58 -0.45
N LEU A 145 4.12 14.78 -1.05
CA LEU A 145 4.00 14.90 -2.50
C LEU A 145 5.36 14.63 -3.15
N ASP A 146 5.37 13.73 -4.11
CA ASP A 146 6.55 13.31 -4.85
C ASP A 146 6.28 13.23 -6.36
N GLU A 147 7.33 13.21 -7.15
CA GLU A 147 7.29 12.77 -8.53
C GLU A 147 7.76 11.32 -8.60
N CYS A 148 6.90 10.43 -9.15
CA CYS A 148 7.21 9.04 -9.38
C CYS A 148 7.46 8.81 -10.89
N PRO A 149 8.70 8.90 -11.39
CA PRO A 149 9.01 8.63 -12.78
C PRO A 149 8.91 7.13 -13.09
N PRO A 150 8.68 6.75 -14.38
CA PRO A 150 8.77 5.35 -14.79
C PRO A 150 10.11 4.72 -14.42
N GLY A 151 10.14 3.44 -14.05
CA GLY A 151 11.37 2.72 -13.70
C GLY A 151 12.39 2.63 -14.84
N THR A 152 11.94 2.87 -16.09
CA THR A 152 12.76 2.89 -17.30
C THR A 152 13.32 4.27 -17.65
N SER A 153 13.10 5.30 -16.81
CA SER A 153 13.61 6.65 -17.03
C SER A 153 15.14 6.67 -17.06
N ASP A 154 15.71 7.52 -17.93
CA ASP A 154 17.15 7.72 -17.95
C ASP A 154 17.66 8.44 -16.67
N TYR A 155 18.98 8.38 -16.47
CA TYR A 155 19.61 8.90 -15.28
C TYR A 155 19.42 10.42 -15.10
N ASP A 156 19.50 11.19 -16.18
CA ASP A 156 19.39 12.65 -16.12
C ASP A 156 17.98 13.09 -15.74
N TYR A 157 16.96 12.41 -16.26
CA TYR A 157 15.58 12.64 -15.85
C TYR A 157 15.35 12.22 -14.40
N ALA A 158 15.82 11.03 -14.01
CA ALA A 158 15.70 10.52 -12.65
C ALA A 158 16.32 11.49 -11.63
N ARG A 159 17.51 12.05 -11.93
CA ARG A 159 18.18 13.05 -11.07
C ARG A 159 17.38 14.36 -10.98
N LYS A 160 16.86 14.86 -12.09
CA LYS A 160 16.04 16.09 -12.09
C LYS A 160 14.76 15.90 -11.29
N SER A 161 14.10 14.77 -11.47
CA SER A 161 12.89 14.37 -10.73
C SER A 161 13.16 14.26 -9.24
N LEU A 162 14.26 13.60 -8.86
CA LEU A 162 14.69 13.48 -7.47
C LEU A 162 14.91 14.86 -6.82
N SER A 163 15.64 15.75 -7.50
CA SER A 163 15.90 17.09 -7.01
C SER A 163 14.61 17.91 -6.81
N LEU A 164 13.62 17.75 -7.70
CA LEU A 164 12.30 18.38 -7.55
C LEU A 164 11.54 17.79 -6.36
N THR A 165 11.52 16.47 -6.24
CA THR A 165 10.88 15.76 -5.13
C THR A 165 11.45 16.21 -3.78
N HIS A 166 12.78 16.36 -3.65
CA HIS A 166 13.40 16.83 -2.41
C HIS A 166 12.95 18.26 -2.04
N ARG A 167 12.92 19.21 -3.00
CA ARG A 167 12.42 20.58 -2.74
C ARG A 167 10.94 20.60 -2.37
N TRP A 168 10.13 19.76 -3.00
CA TRP A 168 8.72 19.59 -2.62
C TRP A 168 8.58 18.99 -1.21
N LEU A 169 9.42 18.02 -0.89
CA LEU A 169 9.44 17.41 0.43
C LEU A 169 9.80 18.41 1.53
N GLU A 170 10.82 19.25 1.34
CA GLU A 170 11.16 20.33 2.30
C GLU A 170 9.99 21.28 2.54
N ARG A 171 9.30 21.69 1.49
CA ARG A 171 8.13 22.57 1.57
C ARG A 171 6.97 21.89 2.29
N GLY A 172 6.65 20.65 1.92
CA GLY A 172 5.59 19.88 2.55
C GLY A 172 5.87 19.59 4.03
N TRP A 173 7.11 19.22 4.36
CA TRP A 173 7.55 18.99 5.75
C TRP A 173 7.46 20.23 6.61
N LYS A 174 7.93 21.37 6.08
CA LYS A 174 7.79 22.65 6.77
C LYS A 174 6.32 22.97 7.05
N HIS A 175 5.46 22.90 6.02
CA HIS A 175 4.04 23.19 6.17
C HIS A 175 3.33 22.23 7.11
N PHE A 176 3.68 20.94 7.09
CA PHE A 176 3.16 19.96 8.05
C PHE A 176 3.47 20.33 9.50
N ASN A 177 4.70 20.80 9.79
CA ASN A 177 5.11 21.22 11.13
C ASN A 177 4.50 22.57 11.57
N GLU A 178 4.16 23.45 10.64
CA GLU A 178 3.52 24.74 10.89
C GLU A 178 2.00 24.67 11.02
N THR A 179 1.38 23.55 10.62
CA THR A 179 -0.09 23.36 10.65
C THR A 179 -0.51 22.31 11.66
N SER A 180 -1.72 22.48 12.20
CA SER A 180 -2.30 21.59 13.21
C SER A 180 -3.29 20.59 12.60
N PRO A 181 -3.43 19.38 13.17
CA PRO A 181 -4.51 18.44 12.83
C PRO A 181 -5.88 19.06 13.05
N LYS A 182 -6.85 18.73 12.17
CA LYS A 182 -8.22 19.31 12.24
C LYS A 182 -9.14 18.62 13.24
N TYR A 183 -8.89 17.36 13.60
CA TYR A 183 -9.86 16.52 14.33
C TYR A 183 -9.40 16.13 15.75
N GLY A 184 -8.42 16.83 16.32
CA GLY A 184 -8.00 16.66 17.70
C GLY A 184 -7.10 15.46 17.99
N PHE A 185 -6.59 14.77 16.95
CA PHE A 185 -5.62 13.71 17.08
C PHE A 185 -4.37 13.98 16.22
N SER A 186 -3.24 13.42 16.64
CA SER A 186 -1.98 13.59 15.91
C SER A 186 -1.94 12.74 14.63
N GLN A 187 -1.35 13.30 13.59
CA GLN A 187 -1.08 12.63 12.32
C GLN A 187 0.43 12.53 12.12
N ALA A 188 0.92 11.46 11.53
CA ALA A 188 2.31 11.31 11.12
C ALA A 188 2.49 11.71 9.66
N PHE A 189 3.71 12.14 9.29
CA PHE A 189 4.07 12.47 7.91
C PHE A 189 5.22 11.57 7.47
N PHE A 190 5.04 10.84 6.36
CA PHE A 190 6.04 9.96 5.79
C PHE A 190 6.65 10.59 4.54
N PRO A 191 7.93 10.98 4.57
CA PRO A 191 8.70 11.32 3.39
C PRO A 191 8.92 10.09 2.51
N ILE A 192 9.16 10.31 1.20
CA ILE A 192 9.29 9.25 0.21
C ILE A 192 10.69 9.27 -0.41
N VAL A 193 11.39 8.15 -0.32
CA VAL A 193 12.65 7.91 -1.05
C VAL A 193 12.33 7.64 -2.51
N GLN A 194 12.94 8.40 -3.42
CA GLN A 194 12.88 8.23 -4.86
C GLN A 194 14.27 7.94 -5.46
N GLY A 195 14.42 7.83 -6.78
CA GLY A 195 15.72 7.62 -7.45
C GLY A 195 15.71 6.52 -8.51
N CYS A 196 14.51 6.05 -8.95
CA CYS A 196 14.36 4.97 -9.93
C CYS A 196 15.19 3.74 -9.53
N VAL A 197 15.96 3.17 -10.47
CA VAL A 197 16.82 1.99 -10.28
C VAL A 197 18.31 2.35 -10.15
N TYR A 198 18.61 3.58 -9.77
CA TYR A 198 19.97 4.10 -9.65
C TYR A 198 20.42 4.12 -8.18
N PRO A 199 21.39 3.26 -7.79
CA PRO A 199 21.79 3.11 -6.38
C PRO A 199 22.34 4.38 -5.73
N ASP A 200 23.05 5.22 -6.49
CA ASP A 200 23.58 6.50 -6.02
C ASP A 200 22.47 7.50 -5.70
N LEU A 201 21.45 7.60 -6.58
CA LEU A 201 20.28 8.46 -6.36
C LEU A 201 19.44 7.96 -5.18
N ARG A 202 19.26 6.62 -5.05
CA ARG A 202 18.57 6.01 -3.91
C ARG A 202 19.28 6.31 -2.59
N ARG A 203 20.63 6.22 -2.56
CA ARG A 203 21.42 6.58 -1.36
C ARG A 203 21.31 8.06 -1.02
N GLU A 204 21.38 8.93 -2.01
CA GLU A 204 21.21 10.38 -1.82
C GLU A 204 19.83 10.66 -1.22
N SER A 205 18.78 10.09 -1.80
CA SER A 205 17.40 10.28 -1.34
C SER A 205 17.16 9.69 0.06
N ALA A 206 17.68 8.49 0.34
CA ALA A 206 17.51 7.86 1.64
C ALA A 206 18.17 8.68 2.76
N LYS A 207 19.37 9.25 2.53
CA LYS A 207 20.03 10.16 3.48
C LYS A 207 19.19 11.42 3.72
N PHE A 208 18.76 12.05 2.63
CA PHE A 208 17.94 13.27 2.71
C PHE A 208 16.64 13.03 3.49
N VAL A 209 15.96 11.91 3.23
CA VAL A 209 14.73 11.51 3.93
C VAL A 209 15.00 11.18 5.41
N ALA A 210 16.06 10.46 5.71
CA ALA A 210 16.44 10.10 7.08
C ALA A 210 16.75 11.33 7.94
N ASP A 211 17.42 12.33 7.37
CA ASP A 211 17.83 13.57 8.05
C ASP A 211 16.64 14.44 8.49
N LEU A 212 15.45 14.27 7.90
CA LEU A 212 14.23 14.96 8.33
C LEU A 212 13.73 14.47 9.71
N GLY A 213 14.11 13.28 10.14
CA GLY A 213 13.72 12.72 11.44
C GLY A 213 12.23 12.41 11.57
N ALA A 214 11.51 12.20 10.47
CA ALA A 214 10.07 11.88 10.45
C ALA A 214 9.74 10.59 11.23
N GLU A 215 8.45 10.39 11.55
CA GLU A 215 8.00 9.23 12.32
C GLU A 215 8.07 7.89 11.58
N GLY A 216 8.18 7.93 10.25
CA GLY A 216 8.35 6.76 9.38
C GLY A 216 8.79 7.20 8.01
N ASN A 217 9.20 6.26 7.15
CA ASN A 217 9.75 6.54 5.84
C ASN A 217 9.13 5.62 4.79
N ALA A 218 8.92 6.13 3.57
CA ALA A 218 8.43 5.34 2.47
C ALA A 218 9.47 5.17 1.37
N ILE A 219 9.35 4.07 0.64
CA ILE A 219 10.17 3.71 -0.53
C ILE A 219 9.23 3.73 -1.73
N GLY A 220 9.30 4.78 -2.54
CA GLY A 220 8.50 4.95 -3.74
C GLY A 220 9.29 4.67 -5.02
N GLY A 221 8.63 4.76 -6.18
CA GLY A 221 9.25 4.63 -7.49
C GLY A 221 9.86 3.27 -7.78
N LEU A 222 9.31 2.22 -7.18
CA LEU A 222 9.59 0.81 -7.46
C LEU A 222 8.30 0.10 -7.87
N ALA A 223 8.40 -1.08 -8.49
CA ALA A 223 7.29 -1.81 -9.14
C ALA A 223 6.59 -0.99 -10.25
N VAL A 224 7.34 -0.16 -10.96
CA VAL A 224 6.88 0.72 -12.05
C VAL A 224 7.50 0.36 -13.40
N GLY A 225 7.87 -0.92 -13.60
CA GLY A 225 8.34 -1.48 -14.87
C GLY A 225 9.74 -2.10 -14.84
N GLU A 226 10.46 -2.01 -13.72
CA GLU A 226 11.76 -2.68 -13.54
C GLU A 226 11.58 -4.17 -13.20
N PRO A 227 12.61 -5.03 -13.45
CA PRO A 227 12.67 -6.41 -12.98
C PRO A 227 12.64 -6.48 -11.43
N ALA A 228 12.07 -7.58 -10.89
CA ALA A 228 11.93 -7.76 -9.44
C ALA A 228 13.28 -7.73 -8.71
N GLU A 229 14.32 -8.31 -9.29
CA GLU A 229 15.67 -8.33 -8.73
C GLU A 229 16.24 -6.92 -8.56
N LYS A 230 15.96 -6.02 -9.51
CA LYS A 230 16.34 -4.60 -9.37
C LYS A 230 15.56 -3.89 -8.28
N MET A 231 14.29 -4.17 -8.12
CA MET A 231 13.50 -3.67 -7.01
C MET A 231 14.11 -4.13 -5.68
N TYR A 232 14.44 -5.40 -5.53
CA TYR A 232 15.04 -5.96 -4.30
C TYR A 232 16.39 -5.31 -3.97
N GLU A 233 17.28 -5.16 -4.98
CA GLU A 233 18.54 -4.45 -4.82
C GLU A 233 18.33 -3.01 -4.31
N MET A 234 17.35 -2.29 -4.86
CA MET A 234 17.07 -0.90 -4.43
C MET A 234 16.49 -0.82 -3.02
N ILE A 235 15.69 -1.81 -2.60
CA ILE A 235 15.20 -1.91 -1.21
C ILE A 235 16.38 -2.08 -0.25
N GLU A 236 17.32 -2.96 -0.54
CA GLU A 236 18.53 -3.17 0.28
C GLU A 236 19.35 -1.87 0.40
N VAL A 237 19.66 -1.24 -0.75
CA VAL A 237 20.40 0.06 -0.79
C VAL A 237 19.76 1.14 0.08
N VAL A 238 18.43 1.20 0.10
CA VAL A 238 17.68 2.20 0.87
C VAL A 238 17.64 1.83 2.36
N ASN A 239 17.38 0.56 2.66
CA ASN A 239 17.21 0.08 4.03
C ASN A 239 18.51 0.06 4.84
N ASP A 240 19.67 0.02 4.17
CA ASP A 240 20.98 0.23 4.80
C ASP A 240 21.17 1.64 5.38
N ILE A 241 20.35 2.60 4.96
CA ILE A 241 20.48 4.01 5.34
C ILE A 241 19.33 4.46 6.23
N LEU A 242 18.09 4.00 5.94
CA LEU A 242 16.92 4.40 6.70
C LEU A 242 17.01 3.98 8.18
N PRO A 243 16.59 4.84 9.12
CA PRO A 243 16.68 4.54 10.57
C PRO A 243 15.98 3.24 10.94
N GLU A 244 16.65 2.37 11.71
CA GLU A 244 16.06 1.11 12.19
C GLU A 244 14.82 1.33 13.06
N GLY A 245 14.85 2.32 13.95
CA GLY A 245 13.76 2.63 14.87
C GLY A 245 12.52 3.27 14.23
N LYS A 246 12.43 3.29 12.89
CA LYS A 246 11.31 3.88 12.16
C LYS A 246 10.69 2.85 11.21
N PRO A 247 9.35 2.84 11.01
CA PRO A 247 8.72 1.95 10.05
C PRO A 247 9.09 2.34 8.62
N ARG A 248 9.21 1.32 7.76
CA ARG A 248 9.56 1.41 6.35
C ARG A 248 8.40 0.93 5.50
N TYR A 249 7.86 1.79 4.68
CA TYR A 249 6.71 1.51 3.83
C TYR A 249 7.13 1.41 2.36
N LEU A 250 7.02 0.22 1.76
CA LEU A 250 7.23 -0.01 0.33
C LEU A 250 5.91 0.17 -0.42
N MET A 251 5.85 1.19 -1.28
CA MET A 251 4.63 1.63 -1.93
C MET A 251 4.29 0.80 -3.17
N GLY A 252 3.04 0.37 -3.30
CA GLY A 252 2.49 -0.24 -4.50
C GLY A 252 2.94 -1.68 -4.80
N VAL A 253 3.57 -2.37 -3.84
CA VAL A 253 4.07 -3.74 -4.00
C VAL A 253 3.18 -4.73 -3.23
N GLY A 254 2.80 -5.85 -3.73
CA GLY A 254 2.83 -6.42 -5.06
C GLY A 254 2.28 -7.85 -5.03
N THR A 255 2.99 -8.78 -5.65
CA THR A 255 2.63 -10.21 -5.58
C THR A 255 2.94 -10.79 -4.20
N PRO A 256 2.33 -11.93 -3.81
CA PRO A 256 2.67 -12.60 -2.54
C PRO A 256 4.17 -12.85 -2.36
N ALA A 257 4.86 -13.28 -3.42
CA ALA A 257 6.31 -13.48 -3.39
C ALA A 257 7.07 -12.17 -3.18
N ASN A 258 6.68 -11.07 -3.87
CA ASN A 258 7.32 -9.77 -3.68
C ASN A 258 7.14 -9.24 -2.24
N ILE A 259 5.99 -9.50 -1.62
CA ILE A 259 5.74 -9.14 -0.22
C ILE A 259 6.71 -9.86 0.71
N LEU A 260 6.88 -11.18 0.56
CA LEU A 260 7.81 -11.96 1.38
C LEU A 260 9.25 -11.53 1.18
N GLU A 261 9.66 -11.25 -0.07
CA GLU A 261 11.00 -10.75 -0.38
C GLU A 261 11.25 -9.32 0.16
N ALA A 262 10.21 -8.47 0.19
CA ALA A 262 10.30 -7.15 0.80
C ALA A 262 10.42 -7.23 2.34
N VAL A 263 9.65 -8.10 2.99
CA VAL A 263 9.75 -8.37 4.43
C VAL A 263 11.14 -8.89 4.80
N ASP A 264 11.69 -9.82 4.02
CA ASP A 264 13.04 -10.36 4.18
C ASP A 264 14.13 -9.26 4.23
N ARG A 265 13.88 -8.17 3.49
CA ARG A 265 14.76 -6.98 3.39
C ARG A 265 14.41 -5.86 4.38
N GLY A 266 13.55 -6.12 5.36
CA GLY A 266 13.24 -5.19 6.44
C GLY A 266 12.18 -4.14 6.13
N VAL A 267 11.26 -4.43 5.19
CA VAL A 267 10.06 -3.62 4.95
C VAL A 267 8.97 -4.00 5.95
N ASP A 268 8.28 -3.00 6.50
CA ASP A 268 7.25 -3.17 7.51
C ASP A 268 5.83 -3.04 6.97
N MET A 269 5.62 -2.19 5.97
CA MET A 269 4.31 -1.84 5.44
C MET A 269 4.30 -1.94 3.93
N MET A 270 3.22 -2.45 3.36
CA MET A 270 3.02 -2.59 1.91
C MET A 270 1.56 -2.37 1.55
N ASP A 271 1.31 -1.91 0.33
CA ASP A 271 -0.01 -1.83 -0.27
C ASP A 271 0.03 -2.29 -1.72
N CYS A 272 -1.07 -2.76 -2.23
CA CYS A 272 -1.26 -2.95 -3.68
C CYS A 272 -2.75 -3.14 -4.00
N VAL A 273 -3.15 -2.74 -5.21
CA VAL A 273 -4.50 -3.01 -5.72
C VAL A 273 -4.69 -4.45 -6.22
N MET A 274 -3.62 -5.24 -6.29
CA MET A 274 -3.65 -6.60 -6.86
C MET A 274 -4.69 -7.52 -6.22
N PRO A 275 -4.82 -7.63 -4.89
CA PRO A 275 -5.77 -8.55 -4.29
C PRO A 275 -7.18 -8.38 -4.85
N THR A 276 -7.73 -7.17 -4.79
CA THR A 276 -9.09 -6.90 -5.26
C THR A 276 -9.16 -6.81 -6.78
N ARG A 277 -8.15 -6.28 -7.48
CA ARG A 277 -8.13 -6.20 -8.94
C ARG A 277 -8.07 -7.60 -9.57
N ASN A 278 -7.15 -8.44 -9.11
CA ASN A 278 -7.00 -9.81 -9.60
C ASN A 278 -8.19 -10.67 -9.20
N GLY A 279 -8.69 -10.54 -7.97
CA GLY A 279 -9.90 -11.22 -7.50
C GLY A 279 -11.09 -10.96 -8.43
N ARG A 280 -11.39 -9.69 -8.73
CA ARG A 280 -12.48 -9.34 -9.65
C ARG A 280 -12.29 -9.86 -11.08
N ASN A 281 -11.07 -10.22 -11.47
CA ASN A 281 -10.76 -10.87 -12.75
C ASN A 281 -10.72 -12.41 -12.68
N GLY A 282 -10.99 -12.99 -11.50
CA GLY A 282 -11.04 -14.43 -11.27
C GLY A 282 -9.69 -15.07 -10.98
N MET A 283 -8.67 -14.29 -10.60
CA MET A 283 -7.39 -14.79 -10.12
C MET A 283 -7.36 -14.73 -8.60
N LEU A 284 -7.25 -15.88 -7.95
CA LEU A 284 -7.20 -16.06 -6.52
C LEU A 284 -5.82 -16.55 -6.09
N PHE A 285 -5.37 -16.04 -4.94
CA PHE A 285 -4.09 -16.40 -4.32
C PHE A 285 -4.36 -17.27 -3.08
N THR A 286 -3.68 -18.41 -2.98
CA THR A 286 -3.79 -19.32 -1.83
C THR A 286 -2.41 -19.67 -1.29
N SER A 287 -2.36 -20.31 -0.11
CA SER A 287 -1.13 -20.86 0.48
C SER A 287 -0.46 -21.93 -0.38
N ARG A 288 -1.19 -22.51 -1.34
CA ARG A 288 -0.72 -23.56 -2.25
C ARG A 288 -0.39 -23.07 -3.65
N GLY A 289 -0.84 -21.84 -4.02
CA GLY A 289 -0.56 -21.28 -5.33
C GLY A 289 -1.70 -20.41 -5.87
N ILE A 290 -1.66 -20.13 -7.15
CA ILE A 290 -2.56 -19.21 -7.86
C ILE A 290 -3.64 -20.02 -8.60
N MET A 291 -4.90 -19.73 -8.33
CA MET A 291 -6.06 -20.29 -9.02
C MET A 291 -6.62 -19.29 -10.03
N ASN A 292 -6.85 -19.73 -11.28
CA ASN A 292 -7.69 -18.99 -12.21
C ASN A 292 -9.09 -19.64 -12.21
N MET A 293 -10.06 -18.98 -11.60
CA MET A 293 -11.43 -19.49 -11.45
C MET A 293 -12.20 -19.65 -12.75
N ARG A 294 -11.73 -19.07 -13.86
CA ARG A 294 -12.34 -19.28 -15.18
C ARG A 294 -11.94 -20.60 -15.83
N ASN A 295 -10.92 -21.30 -15.30
CA ASN A 295 -10.49 -22.58 -15.84
C ASN A 295 -11.61 -23.65 -15.75
N LYS A 296 -11.73 -24.44 -16.83
CA LYS A 296 -12.76 -25.50 -16.92
C LYS A 296 -12.60 -26.59 -15.87
N LYS A 297 -11.37 -26.84 -15.39
CA LYS A 297 -11.09 -27.87 -14.39
C LYS A 297 -11.84 -27.69 -13.05
N TRP A 298 -12.30 -26.47 -12.75
CA TRP A 298 -13.07 -26.18 -11.55
C TRP A 298 -14.58 -26.37 -11.73
N ALA A 299 -15.05 -26.82 -12.93
CA ALA A 299 -16.48 -26.84 -13.26
C ALA A 299 -17.29 -27.83 -12.40
N ASP A 300 -16.66 -28.91 -11.95
CA ASP A 300 -17.21 -29.99 -11.14
C ASP A 300 -16.42 -30.26 -9.84
N ASP A 301 -15.59 -29.30 -9.44
CA ASP A 301 -14.90 -29.31 -8.15
C ASP A 301 -15.80 -28.72 -7.05
N PHE A 302 -16.46 -29.56 -6.30
CA PHE A 302 -17.36 -29.18 -5.21
C PHE A 302 -16.68 -29.05 -3.86
N SER A 303 -15.35 -29.13 -3.81
CA SER A 303 -14.59 -28.82 -2.59
C SER A 303 -14.65 -27.32 -2.25
N PRO A 304 -14.40 -26.94 -0.99
CA PRO A 304 -14.33 -25.53 -0.56
C PRO A 304 -13.41 -24.70 -1.44
N LEU A 305 -13.68 -23.41 -1.53
CA LEU A 305 -12.86 -22.47 -2.33
C LEU A 305 -11.39 -22.54 -1.93
N ASP A 306 -11.11 -22.48 -0.65
CA ASP A 306 -9.79 -22.76 -0.08
C ASP A 306 -9.94 -23.41 1.31
N GLU A 307 -9.50 -24.67 1.45
CA GLU A 307 -9.58 -25.41 2.72
C GLU A 307 -8.67 -24.82 3.81
N GLU A 308 -7.58 -24.18 3.42
CA GLU A 308 -6.62 -23.52 4.32
C GLU A 308 -6.90 -22.01 4.46
N GLY A 309 -7.90 -21.48 3.75
CA GLY A 309 -8.27 -20.09 3.76
C GLY A 309 -8.83 -19.61 5.10
N THR A 310 -8.70 -18.33 5.39
CA THR A 310 -9.09 -17.74 6.68
C THR A 310 -10.38 -16.92 6.62
N ALA A 311 -10.91 -16.66 5.43
CA ALA A 311 -12.16 -15.93 5.26
C ALA A 311 -13.36 -16.89 5.28
N TRP A 312 -14.51 -16.41 5.76
CA TRP A 312 -15.74 -17.22 5.76
C TRP A 312 -16.13 -17.70 4.37
N VAL A 313 -15.88 -16.91 3.33
CA VAL A 313 -16.17 -17.27 1.93
C VAL A 313 -15.40 -18.50 1.44
N ASP A 314 -14.25 -18.79 2.06
CA ASP A 314 -13.36 -19.89 1.67
C ASP A 314 -13.99 -21.27 1.94
N HIS A 315 -14.83 -21.33 2.97
CA HIS A 315 -15.48 -22.54 3.44
C HIS A 315 -16.96 -22.63 3.05
N GLU A 316 -17.61 -21.49 2.82
CA GLU A 316 -19.03 -21.43 2.45
C GLU A 316 -19.27 -21.82 0.98
N TYR A 317 -18.33 -21.44 0.08
CA TYR A 317 -18.52 -21.61 -1.35
C TYR A 317 -17.58 -22.65 -1.96
N SER A 318 -18.12 -23.49 -2.87
CA SER A 318 -17.31 -24.44 -3.65
C SER A 318 -16.63 -23.75 -4.84
N LYS A 319 -15.50 -24.32 -5.30
CA LYS A 319 -14.81 -23.89 -6.51
C LYS A 319 -15.72 -23.91 -7.74
N ALA A 320 -16.55 -24.97 -7.89
CA ALA A 320 -17.52 -25.09 -8.97
C ALA A 320 -18.52 -23.93 -9.00
N TYR A 321 -19.06 -23.56 -7.84
CA TYR A 321 -20.01 -22.46 -7.73
C TYR A 321 -19.36 -21.11 -8.03
N VAL A 322 -18.22 -20.81 -7.44
CA VAL A 322 -17.50 -19.55 -7.68
C VAL A 322 -17.10 -19.43 -9.15
N ARG A 323 -16.65 -20.54 -9.77
CA ARG A 323 -16.40 -20.56 -11.22
C ARG A 323 -17.67 -20.25 -12.02
N HIS A 324 -18.80 -20.87 -11.68
CA HIS A 324 -20.08 -20.59 -12.33
C HIS A 324 -20.42 -19.10 -12.29
N LEU A 325 -20.28 -18.46 -11.13
CA LEU A 325 -20.53 -17.02 -10.96
C LEU A 325 -19.61 -16.17 -11.84
N PHE A 326 -18.31 -16.51 -11.97
CA PHE A 326 -17.39 -15.80 -12.88
C PHE A 326 -17.74 -15.97 -14.36
N VAL A 327 -18.21 -17.13 -14.76
CA VAL A 327 -18.64 -17.39 -16.14
C VAL A 327 -19.95 -16.65 -16.44
N ALA A 328 -20.86 -16.61 -15.46
CA ALA A 328 -22.13 -15.88 -15.56
C ALA A 328 -21.96 -14.34 -15.39
N ASN A 329 -20.77 -13.85 -15.06
CA ASN A 329 -20.46 -12.44 -14.74
C ASN A 329 -21.28 -11.87 -13.57
N GLU A 330 -21.58 -12.69 -12.57
CA GLU A 330 -22.26 -12.26 -11.36
C GLU A 330 -21.36 -11.42 -10.45
N ILE A 331 -21.92 -10.35 -9.87
CA ILE A 331 -21.18 -9.44 -8.97
C ILE A 331 -20.69 -10.18 -7.72
N LEU A 332 -21.45 -11.16 -7.24
CA LEU A 332 -21.08 -11.97 -6.07
C LEU A 332 -19.72 -12.67 -6.24
N ALA A 333 -19.35 -13.08 -7.47
CA ALA A 333 -18.02 -13.64 -7.74
C ALA A 333 -16.90 -12.66 -7.36
N MET A 334 -17.09 -11.36 -7.67
CA MET A 334 -16.10 -10.32 -7.39
C MET A 334 -16.00 -10.02 -5.89
N GLN A 335 -17.12 -10.11 -5.15
CA GLN A 335 -17.12 -9.96 -3.70
C GLN A 335 -16.38 -11.11 -3.02
N ILE A 336 -16.76 -12.35 -3.31
CA ILE A 336 -16.12 -13.57 -2.78
C ILE A 336 -14.60 -13.50 -3.02
N ALA A 337 -14.20 -13.28 -4.27
CA ALA A 337 -12.79 -13.27 -4.64
C ALA A 337 -12.00 -12.11 -4.04
N SER A 338 -12.63 -10.95 -3.80
CA SER A 338 -11.98 -9.81 -3.16
C SER A 338 -11.76 -10.07 -1.66
N ILE A 339 -12.74 -10.61 -0.98
CA ILE A 339 -12.64 -11.00 0.45
C ILE A 339 -11.56 -12.07 0.62
N HIS A 340 -11.64 -13.16 -0.17
CA HIS A 340 -10.66 -14.23 -0.19
C HIS A 340 -9.23 -13.72 -0.36
N ASN A 341 -8.95 -12.97 -1.44
CA ASN A 341 -7.61 -12.48 -1.72
C ASN A 341 -7.08 -11.53 -0.64
N LEU A 342 -7.92 -10.65 -0.10
CA LEU A 342 -7.50 -9.76 0.99
C LEU A 342 -7.20 -10.56 2.26
N ALA A 343 -8.04 -11.51 2.62
CA ALA A 343 -7.79 -12.36 3.79
C ALA A 343 -6.49 -13.16 3.62
N PHE A 344 -6.23 -13.71 2.43
CA PHE A 344 -4.97 -14.37 2.13
C PHE A 344 -3.75 -13.46 2.28
N TYR A 345 -3.81 -12.21 1.78
CA TYR A 345 -2.69 -11.27 1.91
C TYR A 345 -2.43 -10.88 3.37
N LEU A 346 -3.48 -10.69 4.16
CA LEU A 346 -3.35 -10.40 5.60
C LEU A 346 -2.83 -11.63 6.37
N TRP A 347 -3.32 -12.83 6.03
CA TRP A 347 -2.79 -14.09 6.56
C TRP A 347 -1.30 -14.22 6.28
N LEU A 348 -0.86 -13.99 5.04
CA LEU A 348 0.54 -14.13 4.61
C LEU A 348 1.50 -13.26 5.44
N VAL A 349 1.16 -11.99 5.68
CA VAL A 349 1.99 -11.11 6.50
C VAL A 349 1.90 -11.43 7.99
N THR A 350 0.77 -11.98 8.44
CA THR A 350 0.60 -12.45 9.82
C THR A 350 1.48 -13.68 10.08
N GLU A 351 1.49 -14.66 9.18
CA GLU A 351 2.40 -15.81 9.25
C GLU A 351 3.86 -15.38 9.20
N ALA A 352 4.22 -14.47 8.26
CA ALA A 352 5.55 -13.90 8.22
C ALA A 352 5.97 -13.31 9.58
N ARG A 353 5.08 -12.55 10.23
CA ARG A 353 5.30 -12.00 11.56
C ARG A 353 5.53 -13.11 12.61
N GLN A 354 4.70 -14.16 12.61
CA GLN A 354 4.84 -15.26 13.57
C GLN A 354 6.18 -15.97 13.39
N HIS A 355 6.59 -16.25 12.17
CA HIS A 355 7.88 -16.89 11.86
C HIS A 355 9.08 -15.99 12.15
N ILE A 356 8.96 -14.66 12.07
CA ILE A 356 9.99 -13.73 12.57
C ILE A 356 10.12 -13.84 14.08
N ILE A 357 9.01 -13.89 14.82
CA ILE A 357 9.01 -14.00 16.29
C ILE A 357 9.54 -15.36 16.75
N SER A 358 9.20 -16.45 16.05
CA SER A 358 9.66 -17.80 16.37
C SER A 358 11.09 -18.09 15.92
N GLY A 359 11.68 -17.24 15.06
CA GLY A 359 13.09 -17.34 14.63
C GLY A 359 13.34 -18.25 13.42
N ASP A 360 12.28 -18.75 12.75
CA ASP A 360 12.38 -19.66 11.59
C ASP A 360 11.92 -19.02 10.27
N PHE A 361 11.79 -17.69 10.23
CA PHE A 361 11.26 -16.92 9.08
C PHE A 361 11.96 -17.25 7.77
N LYS A 362 13.30 -17.34 7.75
CA LYS A 362 14.04 -17.56 6.52
C LYS A 362 13.67 -18.88 5.84
N GLN A 363 13.66 -19.98 6.62
CA GLN A 363 13.28 -21.29 6.08
C GLN A 363 11.84 -21.30 5.60
N TRP A 364 10.91 -20.80 6.41
CA TRP A 364 9.50 -20.72 6.05
C TRP A 364 9.27 -19.86 4.78
N LYS A 365 9.96 -18.71 4.68
CA LYS A 365 9.86 -17.81 3.50
C LYS A 365 10.30 -18.53 2.23
N GLU A 366 11.45 -19.23 2.24
CA GLU A 366 11.95 -19.94 1.08
C GLU A 366 10.95 -20.99 0.56
N GLU A 367 10.32 -21.75 1.45
CA GLU A 367 9.27 -22.71 1.10
C GLU A 367 7.99 -22.01 0.60
N MET A 368 7.57 -20.94 1.28
CA MET A 368 6.33 -20.21 0.96
C MET A 368 6.42 -19.48 -0.38
N VAL A 369 7.56 -18.86 -0.73
CA VAL A 369 7.77 -18.21 -2.03
C VAL A 369 7.58 -19.20 -3.18
N VAL A 370 8.07 -20.44 -3.05
CA VAL A 370 7.84 -21.49 -4.05
C VAL A 370 6.36 -21.83 -4.16
N ARG A 371 5.69 -22.02 -3.01
CA ARG A 371 4.26 -22.40 -2.97
C ARG A 371 3.36 -21.33 -3.60
N VAL A 372 3.49 -20.05 -3.20
CA VAL A 372 2.61 -18.97 -3.67
C VAL A 372 2.82 -18.59 -5.14
N THR A 373 3.88 -19.06 -5.78
CA THR A 373 4.15 -18.86 -7.21
C THR A 373 3.66 -20.01 -8.10
N ASN A 374 3.28 -21.15 -7.50
CA ASN A 374 2.73 -22.28 -8.25
C ASN A 374 1.42 -21.87 -8.95
N ARG A 375 1.13 -22.52 -10.08
CA ARG A 375 -0.18 -22.41 -10.76
C ARG A 375 -0.98 -23.68 -10.56
N LEU A 376 -2.09 -23.52 -9.88
CA LEU A 376 -3.02 -24.62 -9.58
C LEU A 376 -3.96 -24.86 -10.75
#